data_67448340e7964408a76079d058e16469
#
_entry.id   67448340e7964408a76079d058e16469
#
_cell.length_a   1.000
_cell.length_b   1.000
_cell.length_c   1.000
_cell.angle_alpha   90.00
_cell.angle_beta   90.00
_cell.angle_gamma   90.00
#
_symmetry.space_group_name_H-M   'P 1'
#
loop_
_entity.id
_entity.type
_entity.pdbx_description
1 polymer ?
#
loop_
_entity_poly.entity_id
_entity_poly.type
_entity_poly.pdbx_seq_one_letter_code
_entity_poly.pdbx_strand_id
1 'polypeptide(L)'
;MSLHPEIAAVTDRIIERSKPGRAAYRALMTQQREGGVGRPRLGCANLAHAYAGTDEQRDAMKDGRRMNIGIVTAYNDMLSAHAPYYRYPEQMKVWALEAGATAQVAGGVPAMCDGVTQGYAGMELSLFSRDTIALSTAIALSHNVFEGAALLGICDKIVPGLLMGALRFGHLPMVLIPGGPMRTGIANSAKARVRELYAEGKASRDELLDSEIAAYHGKGTCTFYGTANSNQMMVEAMGLHMPGAAFINPGTKLRQELTKAAVQRLPEIGWNGDDYRPIGEIVDERAIVNAAAVLLATGGSTNHLIHLPAIARSAGIIIDWEDFDRLSRAVPLLARVYPNGSADVNGFEDAGGPTFVIRELLRGGLMHGDTLTISGDSLAAYGQHPALEDEKLVWCDHAEASGDDTILRTIDAPFSEEGGFRILSGNLGRACIKVSAVERDRWTIEAPCRVFSDQHAVHDAFTAGELDRDIVVVVRFQGPRANGMPELHKLTPPLGVLQNKGFRVALLTDGRMSGASGKVPAAIHLSPEAIGGGPIGKLRDGDIVRLCAEEGILQALVDPVEWDARELAPAPPPELGTGRELFAMMHQADEAEKGASAMLAAAGL
;
A
#
# COMPACT_ATOMS: atom_id res chain seq x y z
N MET A 1 -18.68 3.72 22.14
CA MET A 1 -19.63 4.53 21.34
C MET A 1 -20.27 3.66 20.29
N SER A 2 -21.42 4.05 19.72
CA SER A 2 -22.01 3.31 18.59
C SER A 2 -21.18 3.55 17.32
N LEU A 3 -21.08 2.51 16.49
CA LEU A 3 -20.43 2.61 15.18
C LEU A 3 -21.20 3.60 14.29
N HIS A 4 -20.48 4.38 13.50
CA HIS A 4 -21.08 5.33 12.55
C HIS A 4 -21.95 4.59 11.53
N PRO A 5 -23.16 5.07 11.20
CA PRO A 5 -24.10 4.35 10.34
C PRO A 5 -23.53 4.00 8.96
N GLU A 6 -22.73 4.87 8.36
CA GLU A 6 -22.12 4.63 7.06
C GLU A 6 -21.02 3.56 7.12
N ILE A 7 -20.21 3.52 8.20
CA ILE A 7 -19.22 2.47 8.41
C ILE A 7 -19.94 1.10 8.54
N ALA A 8 -21.01 1.03 9.34
CA ALA A 8 -21.82 -0.17 9.47
C ALA A 8 -22.41 -0.60 8.12
N ALA A 9 -23.04 0.33 7.38
CA ALA A 9 -23.68 0.03 6.10
C ALA A 9 -22.69 -0.45 5.02
N VAL A 10 -21.49 0.14 4.96
CA VAL A 10 -20.45 -0.32 4.03
C VAL A 10 -19.92 -1.69 4.45
N THR A 11 -19.70 -1.92 5.74
CA THR A 11 -19.28 -3.24 6.25
C THR A 11 -20.30 -4.32 5.91
N ASP A 12 -21.59 -4.05 6.12
CA ASP A 12 -22.68 -5.00 5.80
C ASP A 12 -22.72 -5.32 4.29
N ARG A 13 -22.50 -4.31 3.42
CA ARG A 13 -22.41 -4.52 1.97
C ARG A 13 -21.23 -5.41 1.60
N ILE A 14 -20.05 -5.18 2.20
CA ILE A 14 -18.85 -5.99 1.98
C ILE A 14 -19.10 -7.42 2.45
N ILE A 15 -19.67 -7.62 3.64
CA ILE A 15 -20.01 -8.94 4.18
C ILE A 15 -20.97 -9.67 3.23
N GLU A 16 -22.07 -9.02 2.81
CA GLU A 16 -23.07 -9.64 1.94
C GLU A 16 -22.48 -10.08 0.60
N ARG A 17 -21.69 -9.19 -0.05
CA ARG A 17 -21.04 -9.45 -1.33
C ARG A 17 -19.98 -10.54 -1.22
N SER A 18 -19.30 -10.64 -0.09
CA SER A 18 -18.19 -11.57 0.16
C SER A 18 -18.65 -12.97 0.62
N LYS A 19 -19.92 -13.16 1.01
CA LYS A 19 -20.40 -14.42 1.59
C LYS A 19 -19.91 -15.68 0.90
N PRO A 20 -20.05 -15.85 -0.45
CA PRO A 20 -19.62 -17.07 -1.11
C PRO A 20 -18.09 -17.27 -1.05
N GLY A 21 -17.33 -16.21 -1.37
CA GLY A 21 -15.87 -16.25 -1.37
C GLY A 21 -15.31 -16.47 0.04
N ARG A 22 -15.86 -15.76 1.03
CA ARG A 22 -15.45 -15.89 2.44
C ARG A 22 -15.78 -17.27 3.02
N ALA A 23 -16.92 -17.84 2.68
CA ALA A 23 -17.28 -19.19 3.10
C ALA A 23 -16.32 -20.25 2.51
N ALA A 24 -16.01 -20.15 1.23
CA ALA A 24 -15.04 -21.04 0.57
C ALA A 24 -13.62 -20.88 1.18
N TYR A 25 -13.20 -19.64 1.43
CA TYR A 25 -11.92 -19.35 2.09
C TYR A 25 -11.85 -19.98 3.48
N ARG A 26 -12.85 -19.76 4.33
CA ARG A 26 -12.91 -20.32 5.70
C ARG A 26 -12.94 -21.84 5.68
N ALA A 27 -13.68 -22.46 4.76
CA ALA A 27 -13.71 -23.92 4.61
C ALA A 27 -12.31 -24.47 4.28
N LEU A 28 -11.58 -23.82 3.38
CA LEU A 28 -10.19 -24.18 3.05
C LEU A 28 -9.26 -24.05 4.26
N MET A 29 -9.37 -22.95 5.03
CA MET A 29 -8.57 -22.73 6.25
C MET A 29 -8.87 -23.77 7.32
N THR A 30 -10.13 -24.12 7.51
CA THR A 30 -10.57 -25.18 8.44
C THR A 30 -9.98 -26.53 8.03
N GLN A 31 -10.07 -26.89 6.75
CA GLN A 31 -9.48 -28.13 6.22
C GLN A 31 -7.96 -28.20 6.45
N GLN A 32 -7.26 -27.08 6.21
CA GLN A 32 -5.81 -27.00 6.46
C GLN A 32 -5.49 -27.13 7.95
N ARG A 33 -6.30 -26.53 8.82
CA ARG A 33 -6.17 -26.63 10.28
C ARG A 33 -6.43 -28.05 10.78
N GLU A 34 -7.53 -28.69 10.36
CA GLU A 34 -7.88 -30.07 10.72
C GLU A 34 -6.81 -31.05 10.22
N GLY A 35 -6.18 -30.71 9.09
CA GLY A 35 -4.98 -31.34 8.62
C GLY A 35 -3.87 -31.40 9.68
N GLY A 36 -3.88 -30.54 10.70
CA GLY A 36 -2.91 -30.38 11.78
C GLY A 36 -1.63 -29.68 11.29
N VAL A 37 -0.78 -29.31 12.25
CA VAL A 37 0.55 -28.75 11.93
C VAL A 37 1.34 -29.74 11.09
N GLY A 38 1.96 -29.25 10.02
CA GLY A 38 2.57 -30.08 9.00
C GLY A 38 3.76 -30.89 9.51
N ARG A 39 4.63 -30.27 10.31
CA ARG A 39 5.92 -30.83 10.72
C ARG A 39 5.81 -32.23 11.35
N PRO A 40 4.95 -32.54 12.32
CA PRO A 40 4.81 -33.88 12.88
C PRO A 40 4.36 -34.96 11.88
N ARG A 41 3.85 -34.57 10.72
CA ARG A 41 3.39 -35.48 9.66
C ARG A 41 4.45 -35.73 8.58
N LEU A 42 5.52 -34.93 8.57
CA LEU A 42 6.59 -35.10 7.61
C LEU A 42 7.39 -36.36 7.93
N GLY A 43 7.80 -37.08 6.89
CA GLY A 43 8.70 -38.20 7.02
C GLY A 43 10.06 -37.81 7.60
N CYS A 44 10.76 -38.76 8.24
CA CYS A 44 12.07 -38.50 8.86
C CYS A 44 13.11 -37.91 7.88
N ALA A 45 13.08 -38.33 6.61
CA ALA A 45 13.97 -37.78 5.58
C ALA A 45 13.65 -36.32 5.29
N ASN A 46 12.35 -35.95 5.19
CA ASN A 46 11.91 -34.57 4.99
C ASN A 46 12.37 -33.66 6.15
N LEU A 47 12.19 -34.13 7.38
CA LEU A 47 12.62 -33.40 8.58
C LEU A 47 14.15 -33.26 8.64
N ALA A 48 14.90 -34.33 8.27
CA ALA A 48 16.35 -34.28 8.24
C ALA A 48 16.86 -33.20 7.27
N HIS A 49 16.25 -33.10 6.07
CA HIS A 49 16.59 -32.03 5.13
C HIS A 49 16.25 -30.65 5.69
N ALA A 50 15.08 -30.48 6.30
CA ALA A 50 14.64 -29.20 6.88
C ALA A 50 15.54 -28.74 8.05
N TYR A 51 16.12 -29.71 8.82
CA TYR A 51 16.92 -29.40 10.00
C TYR A 51 18.43 -29.33 9.71
N ALA A 52 18.87 -29.77 8.55
CA ALA A 52 20.31 -29.88 8.23
C ALA A 52 21.04 -28.53 8.32
N GLY A 53 20.38 -27.44 7.99
CA GLY A 53 20.91 -26.07 8.01
C GLY A 53 20.71 -25.30 9.32
N THR A 54 20.28 -25.95 10.43
CA THR A 54 19.87 -25.25 11.66
C THR A 54 20.75 -25.56 12.87
N ASP A 55 22.03 -25.48 12.76
CA ASP A 55 23.05 -25.86 13.73
C ASP A 55 22.60 -25.92 15.22
N GLU A 56 22.52 -24.77 15.88
CA GLU A 56 22.21 -24.66 17.32
C GLU A 56 20.75 -24.99 17.68
N GLN A 57 19.82 -24.84 16.73
CA GLN A 57 18.37 -25.02 16.96
C GLN A 57 17.90 -26.46 16.66
N ARG A 58 18.76 -27.31 16.09
CA ARG A 58 18.39 -28.64 15.60
C ARG A 58 17.75 -29.52 16.68
N ASP A 59 18.32 -29.54 17.88
CA ASP A 59 17.77 -30.36 18.96
C ASP A 59 16.45 -29.84 19.51
N ALA A 60 16.30 -28.50 19.56
CA ALA A 60 15.04 -27.87 19.92
C ALA A 60 13.93 -28.13 18.88
N MET A 61 14.28 -28.28 17.60
CA MET A 61 13.33 -28.59 16.53
C MET A 61 12.89 -30.07 16.53
N LYS A 62 13.73 -30.98 16.99
CA LYS A 62 13.44 -32.43 17.02
C LYS A 62 12.31 -32.79 17.98
N ASP A 63 12.11 -32.04 19.06
CA ASP A 63 11.09 -32.39 20.06
C ASP A 63 9.64 -32.24 19.52
N GLY A 64 9.48 -31.54 18.40
CA GLY A 64 8.21 -31.38 17.67
C GLY A 64 7.12 -30.62 18.42
N ARG A 65 7.37 -30.17 19.65
CA ARG A 65 6.41 -29.46 20.50
C ARG A 65 6.51 -27.95 20.37
N ARG A 66 7.72 -27.46 20.07
CA ARG A 66 7.98 -26.03 19.92
C ARG A 66 7.52 -25.55 18.56
N MET A 67 6.90 -24.35 18.53
CA MET A 67 6.60 -23.69 17.27
C MET A 67 7.89 -23.47 16.48
N ASN A 68 7.88 -23.75 15.19
CA ASN A 68 8.93 -23.33 14.27
C ASN A 68 8.43 -22.16 13.42
N ILE A 69 9.03 -21.00 13.58
CA ILE A 69 8.62 -19.74 12.94
C ILE A 69 9.34 -19.62 11.59
N GLY A 70 8.58 -19.50 10.51
CA GLY A 70 9.12 -19.16 9.20
C GLY A 70 9.38 -17.65 9.08
N ILE A 71 10.61 -17.26 8.80
CA ILE A 71 10.95 -15.86 8.52
C ILE A 71 10.96 -15.67 7.01
N VAL A 72 9.99 -14.90 6.49
CA VAL A 72 9.96 -14.47 5.08
C VAL A 72 10.44 -13.03 5.02
N THR A 73 11.55 -12.79 4.33
CA THR A 73 12.23 -11.50 4.36
C THR A 73 12.38 -10.87 2.99
N ALA A 74 12.16 -9.56 2.90
CA ALA A 74 12.44 -8.74 1.73
C ALA A 74 13.81 -8.05 1.79
N TYR A 75 14.74 -8.54 2.61
CA TYR A 75 16.07 -7.96 2.74
C TYR A 75 16.78 -7.86 1.39
N ASN A 76 17.32 -6.70 1.14
CA ASN A 76 18.39 -6.42 0.20
C ASN A 76 19.09 -5.12 0.63
N ASP A 77 20.31 -4.87 0.17
CA ASP A 77 21.08 -3.68 0.51
C ASP A 77 21.06 -2.60 -0.60
N MET A 78 20.49 -2.92 -1.76
CA MET A 78 20.29 -1.97 -2.85
C MET A 78 19.21 -0.92 -2.52
N LEU A 79 18.18 -1.31 -1.75
CA LEU A 79 17.04 -0.46 -1.43
C LEU A 79 17.08 -0.06 0.05
N SER A 80 17.11 1.25 0.31
CA SER A 80 17.19 1.81 1.67
C SER A 80 16.12 1.27 2.63
N ALA A 81 14.90 1.07 2.12
CA ALA A 81 13.76 0.57 2.91
C ALA A 81 13.99 -0.84 3.46
N HIS A 82 14.73 -1.69 2.75
CA HIS A 82 14.92 -3.11 3.06
C HIS A 82 16.25 -3.40 3.77
N ALA A 83 17.21 -2.50 3.65
CA ALA A 83 18.52 -2.61 4.28
C ALA A 83 18.50 -2.81 5.81
N PRO A 84 17.52 -2.30 6.59
CA PRO A 84 17.41 -2.57 8.03
C PRO A 84 17.28 -4.05 8.36
N TYR A 85 16.67 -4.87 7.50
CA TYR A 85 16.39 -6.29 7.77
C TYR A 85 17.62 -7.20 7.80
N TYR A 86 18.82 -6.70 7.47
CA TYR A 86 20.06 -7.50 7.41
C TYR A 86 20.28 -8.39 8.63
N ARG A 87 20.14 -7.83 9.84
CA ARG A 87 20.40 -8.55 11.09
C ARG A 87 19.15 -9.11 11.77
N TYR A 88 17.95 -8.82 11.26
CA TYR A 88 16.71 -9.23 11.91
C TYR A 88 16.63 -10.76 12.05
N PRO A 89 16.88 -11.58 11.01
CA PRO A 89 16.75 -13.03 11.14
C PRO A 89 17.61 -13.63 12.25
N GLU A 90 18.85 -13.16 12.41
CA GLU A 90 19.74 -13.69 13.45
C GLU A 90 19.24 -13.32 14.86
N GLN A 91 18.82 -12.10 15.06
CA GLN A 91 18.24 -11.66 16.33
C GLN A 91 16.93 -12.41 16.64
N MET A 92 16.07 -12.56 15.65
CA MET A 92 14.78 -13.25 15.77
C MET A 92 14.94 -14.72 16.17
N LYS A 93 15.94 -15.42 15.64
CA LYS A 93 16.26 -16.80 16.06
C LYS A 93 16.57 -16.87 17.55
N VAL A 94 17.34 -15.92 18.08
CA VAL A 94 17.65 -15.85 19.52
C VAL A 94 16.39 -15.60 20.33
N TRP A 95 15.60 -14.60 19.95
CA TRP A 95 14.35 -14.26 20.67
C TRP A 95 13.27 -15.34 20.57
N ALA A 96 13.23 -16.09 19.47
CA ALA A 96 12.37 -17.26 19.36
C ALA A 96 12.76 -18.34 20.36
N LEU A 97 14.07 -18.63 20.51
CA LEU A 97 14.56 -19.58 21.51
C LEU A 97 14.25 -19.15 22.94
N GLU A 98 14.42 -17.86 23.26
CA GLU A 98 14.02 -17.27 24.56
C GLU A 98 12.53 -17.49 24.86
N ALA A 99 11.67 -17.44 23.83
CA ALA A 99 10.23 -17.65 23.93
C ALA A 99 9.81 -19.14 23.81
N GLY A 100 10.77 -20.08 23.83
CA GLY A 100 10.47 -21.50 23.71
C GLY A 100 10.07 -21.97 22.32
N ALA A 101 10.35 -21.18 21.28
CA ALA A 101 10.13 -21.50 19.87
C ALA A 101 11.46 -21.69 19.13
N THR A 102 11.40 -22.00 17.85
CA THR A 102 12.53 -21.97 16.91
C THR A 102 12.18 -21.11 15.71
N ALA A 103 13.17 -20.64 14.96
CA ALA A 103 12.92 -19.85 13.77
C ALA A 103 13.93 -20.17 12.66
N GLN A 104 13.45 -20.21 11.42
CA GLN A 104 14.28 -20.40 10.23
C GLN A 104 13.91 -19.36 9.19
N VAL A 105 14.90 -18.89 8.42
CA VAL A 105 14.59 -18.12 7.20
C VAL A 105 13.94 -19.07 6.21
N ALA A 106 12.65 -18.86 5.98
CA ALA A 106 11.84 -19.67 5.06
C ALA A 106 12.14 -19.33 3.59
N GLY A 107 12.50 -18.06 3.34
CA GLY A 107 12.89 -17.58 2.03
C GLY A 107 13.01 -16.06 1.99
N GLY A 108 13.64 -15.56 0.92
CA GLY A 108 13.65 -14.17 0.52
C GLY A 108 12.59 -13.91 -0.55
N VAL A 109 11.97 -12.75 -0.51
CA VAL A 109 11.13 -12.26 -1.60
C VAL A 109 11.84 -11.13 -2.34
N PRO A 110 11.65 -10.99 -3.66
CA PRO A 110 12.21 -9.86 -4.39
C PRO A 110 11.59 -8.56 -3.89
N ALA A 111 12.28 -7.45 -4.08
CA ALA A 111 11.74 -6.13 -3.81
C ALA A 111 12.12 -5.17 -4.94
N MET A 112 11.16 -4.35 -5.38
CA MET A 112 11.38 -3.24 -6.30
C MET A 112 11.06 -1.93 -5.61
N CYS A 113 11.88 -0.92 -5.86
CA CYS A 113 11.63 0.45 -5.42
C CYS A 113 11.32 1.32 -6.63
N ASP A 114 10.12 1.88 -6.65
CA ASP A 114 9.68 2.78 -7.73
C ASP A 114 10.59 4.02 -7.82
N GLY A 115 11.16 4.47 -6.71
CA GLY A 115 12.15 5.55 -6.72
C GLY A 115 13.42 5.23 -7.51
N VAL A 116 13.84 3.97 -7.56
CA VAL A 116 15.02 3.53 -8.35
C VAL A 116 14.65 3.31 -9.82
N THR A 117 13.50 2.71 -10.11
CA THR A 117 13.11 2.30 -11.48
C THR A 117 12.31 3.36 -12.22
N GLN A 118 11.96 4.46 -11.56
CA GLN A 118 11.06 5.47 -12.10
C GLN A 118 11.55 6.09 -13.41
N GLY A 119 10.69 6.00 -14.44
CA GLY A 119 10.97 6.48 -15.79
C GLY A 119 11.94 5.61 -16.58
N TYR A 120 12.17 4.38 -16.17
CA TYR A 120 12.95 3.37 -16.89
C TYR A 120 12.12 2.10 -17.09
N ALA A 121 12.52 1.27 -18.06
CA ALA A 121 11.82 0.06 -18.46
C ALA A 121 11.50 -0.91 -17.30
N GLY A 122 12.38 -1.02 -16.30
CA GLY A 122 12.14 -1.84 -15.12
C GLY A 122 10.91 -1.44 -14.31
N MET A 123 10.42 -0.19 -14.46
CA MET A 123 9.22 0.27 -13.78
C MET A 123 7.95 -0.48 -14.20
N GLU A 124 7.90 -1.01 -15.41
CA GLU A 124 6.79 -1.81 -15.91
C GLU A 124 6.62 -3.14 -15.15
N LEU A 125 7.69 -3.62 -14.50
CA LEU A 125 7.65 -4.82 -13.67
C LEU A 125 7.22 -4.55 -12.22
N SER A 126 7.10 -3.28 -11.83
CA SER A 126 6.91 -2.91 -10.43
C SER A 126 5.59 -3.47 -9.86
N LEU A 127 4.45 -3.29 -10.53
CA LEU A 127 3.17 -3.84 -10.05
C LEU A 127 3.18 -5.38 -10.09
N PHE A 128 3.76 -5.97 -11.13
CA PHE A 128 3.87 -7.42 -11.27
C PHE A 128 4.73 -8.06 -10.17
N SER A 129 5.70 -7.32 -9.61
CA SER A 129 6.50 -7.80 -8.49
C SER A 129 5.65 -8.12 -7.25
N ARG A 130 4.50 -7.47 -7.05
CA ARG A 130 3.54 -7.78 -5.98
C ARG A 130 3.05 -9.23 -6.07
N ASP A 131 2.58 -9.63 -7.24
CA ASP A 131 2.09 -11.00 -7.48
C ASP A 131 3.25 -12.01 -7.38
N THR A 132 4.45 -11.66 -7.87
CA THR A 132 5.66 -12.48 -7.71
C THR A 132 6.03 -12.67 -6.22
N ILE A 133 5.93 -11.63 -5.41
CA ILE A 133 6.16 -11.69 -3.97
C ILE A 133 5.13 -12.61 -3.30
N ALA A 134 3.86 -12.53 -3.70
CA ALA A 134 2.81 -13.43 -3.19
C ALA A 134 3.11 -14.90 -3.52
N LEU A 135 3.49 -15.19 -4.76
CA LEU A 135 3.91 -16.54 -5.17
C LEU A 135 5.15 -17.02 -4.42
N SER A 136 6.17 -16.15 -4.24
CA SER A 136 7.39 -16.48 -3.50
C SER A 136 7.09 -16.77 -2.03
N THR A 137 6.20 -15.99 -1.41
CA THR A 137 5.72 -16.22 -0.04
C THR A 137 5.00 -17.56 0.07
N ALA A 138 4.14 -17.88 -0.90
CA ALA A 138 3.45 -19.16 -0.93
C ALA A 138 4.43 -20.34 -1.08
N ILE A 139 5.45 -20.23 -1.94
CA ILE A 139 6.51 -21.25 -2.06
C ILE A 139 7.23 -21.44 -0.72
N ALA A 140 7.62 -20.36 -0.05
CA ALA A 140 8.33 -20.43 1.24
C ALA A 140 7.50 -21.18 2.30
N LEU A 141 6.21 -20.87 2.44
CA LEU A 141 5.31 -21.46 3.43
C LEU A 141 4.85 -22.87 3.06
N SER A 142 4.81 -23.23 1.76
CA SER A 142 4.34 -24.54 1.27
C SER A 142 5.23 -25.73 1.68
N HIS A 143 6.43 -25.48 2.19
CA HIS A 143 7.31 -26.54 2.72
C HIS A 143 6.72 -27.26 3.94
N ASN A 144 5.69 -26.70 4.56
CA ASN A 144 4.94 -27.32 5.66
C ASN A 144 5.80 -27.66 6.90
N VAL A 145 6.86 -26.90 7.12
CA VAL A 145 7.77 -27.03 8.27
C VAL A 145 7.60 -25.91 9.30
N PHE A 146 6.65 -25.00 9.05
CA PHE A 146 6.38 -23.84 9.90
C PHE A 146 4.98 -23.89 10.49
N GLU A 147 4.87 -23.59 11.78
CA GLU A 147 3.60 -23.47 12.50
C GLU A 147 3.13 -22.02 12.64
N GLY A 148 3.94 -21.08 12.20
CA GLY A 148 3.63 -19.64 12.11
C GLY A 148 4.71 -18.92 11.35
N ALA A 149 4.51 -17.63 11.03
CA ALA A 149 5.47 -16.87 10.27
C ALA A 149 5.62 -15.41 10.73
N ALA A 150 6.85 -14.91 10.62
CA ALA A 150 7.18 -13.49 10.69
C ALA A 150 7.49 -12.97 9.29
N LEU A 151 6.74 -11.96 8.86
CA LEU A 151 6.84 -11.37 7.54
C LEU A 151 7.60 -10.04 7.64
N LEU A 152 8.85 -10.02 7.17
CA LEU A 152 9.69 -8.83 7.16
C LEU A 152 9.46 -8.06 5.87
N GLY A 153 8.51 -7.17 5.86
CA GLY A 153 8.08 -6.43 4.69
C GLY A 153 7.77 -4.98 4.96
N ILE A 154 8.19 -4.16 4.04
CA ILE A 154 7.95 -2.72 4.03
C ILE A 154 7.90 -2.27 2.56
N CYS A 155 7.40 -1.07 2.29
CA CYS A 155 7.34 -0.50 0.95
C CYS A 155 6.13 -0.94 0.10
N ASP A 156 6.03 -0.42 -1.13
CA ASP A 156 4.81 -0.36 -1.95
C ASP A 156 4.16 -1.72 -2.25
N LYS A 157 4.88 -2.59 -2.94
CA LYS A 157 4.37 -3.87 -3.44
C LYS A 157 4.67 -5.02 -2.51
N ILE A 158 5.66 -4.83 -1.61
CA ILE A 158 6.16 -5.90 -0.75
C ILE A 158 5.11 -6.27 0.30
N VAL A 159 4.57 -5.29 1.01
CA VAL A 159 3.54 -5.53 2.03
C VAL A 159 2.30 -6.19 1.43
N PRO A 160 1.66 -5.65 0.37
CA PRO A 160 0.52 -6.32 -0.22
C PRO A 160 0.87 -7.71 -0.78
N GLY A 161 2.03 -7.88 -1.41
CA GLY A 161 2.46 -9.19 -1.91
C GLY A 161 2.63 -10.23 -0.82
N LEU A 162 3.30 -9.88 0.29
CA LEU A 162 3.43 -10.74 1.47
C LEU A 162 2.06 -11.12 2.04
N LEU A 163 1.15 -10.14 2.20
CA LEU A 163 -0.21 -10.38 2.72
C LEU A 163 -1.02 -11.29 1.78
N MET A 164 -1.00 -11.04 0.46
CA MET A 164 -1.69 -11.86 -0.52
C MET A 164 -1.23 -13.32 -0.46
N GLY A 165 0.08 -13.56 -0.36
CA GLY A 165 0.65 -14.90 -0.21
C GLY A 165 0.32 -15.53 1.14
N ALA A 166 0.51 -14.79 2.23
CA ALA A 166 0.26 -15.24 3.60
C ALA A 166 -1.21 -15.63 3.84
N LEU A 167 -2.16 -14.88 3.31
CA LEU A 167 -3.59 -15.15 3.46
C LEU A 167 -4.02 -16.49 2.83
N ARG A 168 -3.25 -17.02 1.86
CA ARG A 168 -3.51 -18.40 1.34
C ARG A 168 -3.08 -19.50 2.34
N PHE A 169 -2.36 -19.12 3.40
CA PHE A 169 -2.03 -19.93 4.57
C PHE A 169 -2.72 -19.36 5.82
N GLY A 170 -3.94 -18.90 5.66
CA GLY A 170 -4.70 -18.15 6.67
C GLY A 170 -4.95 -18.88 7.98
N HIS A 171 -4.72 -20.20 8.05
CA HIS A 171 -4.74 -20.99 9.27
C HIS A 171 -3.49 -20.82 10.15
N LEU A 172 -2.42 -20.19 9.64
CA LEU A 172 -1.22 -19.94 10.42
C LEU A 172 -1.28 -18.59 11.15
N PRO A 173 -0.83 -18.50 12.40
CA PRO A 173 -0.56 -17.22 13.05
C PRO A 173 0.61 -16.54 12.38
N MET A 174 0.47 -15.25 12.09
CA MET A 174 1.50 -14.48 11.43
C MET A 174 1.55 -13.06 11.97
N VAL A 175 2.75 -12.47 12.01
CA VAL A 175 2.97 -11.07 12.33
C VAL A 175 3.76 -10.40 11.21
N LEU A 176 3.42 -9.15 10.89
CA LEU A 176 4.24 -8.32 10.03
C LEU A 176 5.17 -7.47 10.90
N ILE A 177 6.42 -7.36 10.48
CA ILE A 177 7.45 -6.64 11.23
C ILE A 177 8.03 -5.54 10.32
N PRO A 178 7.73 -4.26 10.57
CA PRO A 178 8.20 -3.16 9.76
C PRO A 178 9.66 -2.80 10.03
N GLY A 179 10.38 -2.34 9.00
CA GLY A 179 11.72 -1.78 9.14
C GLY A 179 11.74 -0.36 9.68
N GLY A 180 10.66 0.39 9.43
CA GLY A 180 10.52 1.80 9.82
C GLY A 180 11.04 2.81 8.79
N PRO A 181 10.67 4.09 8.90
CA PRO A 181 11.16 5.16 8.07
C PRO A 181 12.59 5.56 8.43
N MET A 182 13.36 6.06 7.45
CA MET A 182 14.61 6.73 7.76
C MET A 182 14.35 8.02 8.56
N ARG A 183 15.37 8.54 9.23
CA ARG A 183 15.25 9.85 9.91
C ARG A 183 15.05 10.96 8.88
N THR A 184 14.48 12.06 9.33
CA THR A 184 14.27 13.26 8.50
C THR A 184 15.60 13.79 7.97
N GLY A 185 15.66 13.99 6.64
CA GLY A 185 16.75 14.69 5.95
C GLY A 185 16.34 16.14 5.66
N ILE A 186 16.56 16.61 4.42
CA ILE A 186 16.04 17.91 4.01
C ILE A 186 14.51 17.87 3.87
N ALA A 187 13.87 19.02 4.05
CA ALA A 187 12.43 19.16 3.89
C ALA A 187 11.97 18.73 2.50
N ASN A 188 10.85 18.01 2.43
CA ASN A 188 10.27 17.55 1.15
C ASN A 188 9.92 18.70 0.20
N SER A 189 9.53 19.86 0.72
CA SER A 189 9.29 21.09 -0.06
C SER A 189 10.57 21.62 -0.72
N ALA A 190 11.70 21.60 -0.01
CA ALA A 190 12.99 22.01 -0.57
C ALA A 190 13.42 21.09 -1.71
N LYS A 191 13.30 19.77 -1.53
CA LYS A 191 13.56 18.78 -2.58
C LYS A 191 12.64 18.99 -3.80
N ALA A 192 11.34 19.17 -3.59
CA ALA A 192 10.39 19.42 -4.66
C ALA A 192 10.76 20.68 -5.46
N ARG A 193 11.19 21.73 -4.78
CA ARG A 193 11.63 22.97 -5.41
C ARG A 193 12.85 22.79 -6.32
N VAL A 194 13.84 22.00 -5.89
CA VAL A 194 15.02 21.70 -6.73
C VAL A 194 14.62 20.89 -7.97
N ARG A 195 13.68 19.95 -7.84
CA ARG A 195 13.13 19.20 -8.98
C ARG A 195 12.40 20.10 -9.99
N GLU A 196 11.63 21.06 -9.52
CA GLU A 196 10.96 22.07 -10.37
C GLU A 196 12.00 22.94 -11.10
N LEU A 197 13.00 23.44 -10.38
CA LEU A 197 14.09 24.23 -10.98
C LEU A 197 14.87 23.44 -12.03
N TYR A 198 15.12 22.17 -11.77
CA TYR A 198 15.76 21.30 -12.74
C TYR A 198 14.89 21.09 -13.99
N ALA A 199 13.58 20.88 -13.83
CA ALA A 199 12.64 20.75 -14.94
C ALA A 199 12.54 22.05 -15.77
N GLU A 200 12.74 23.21 -15.15
CA GLU A 200 12.81 24.52 -15.82
C GLU A 200 14.18 24.81 -16.44
N GLY A 201 15.17 23.93 -16.31
CA GLY A 201 16.55 24.15 -16.75
C GLY A 201 17.35 25.17 -15.93
N LYS A 202 16.88 25.47 -14.70
CA LYS A 202 17.47 26.47 -13.78
C LYS A 202 18.34 25.84 -12.69
N ALA A 203 18.38 24.53 -12.58
CA ALA A 203 19.28 23.79 -11.69
C ALA A 203 20.08 22.76 -12.51
N SER A 204 21.29 22.45 -12.07
CA SER A 204 22.14 21.44 -12.67
C SER A 204 21.75 20.03 -12.20
N ARG A 205 22.26 19.01 -12.91
CA ARG A 205 22.11 17.62 -12.51
C ARG A 205 22.78 17.33 -11.15
N ASP A 206 23.92 17.96 -10.88
CA ASP A 206 24.66 17.76 -9.63
C ASP A 206 23.91 18.38 -8.45
N GLU A 207 23.36 19.59 -8.59
CA GLU A 207 22.49 20.19 -7.55
C GLU A 207 21.25 19.34 -7.28
N LEU A 208 20.64 18.76 -8.32
CA LEU A 208 19.52 17.84 -8.14
C LEU A 208 19.96 16.59 -7.38
N LEU A 209 21.10 15.98 -7.77
CA LEU A 209 21.61 14.76 -7.13
C LEU A 209 21.94 14.99 -5.65
N ASP A 210 22.61 16.11 -5.34
CA ASP A 210 22.95 16.50 -3.95
C ASP A 210 21.69 16.67 -3.09
N SER A 211 20.64 17.30 -3.65
CA SER A 211 19.35 17.45 -2.99
C SER A 211 18.67 16.08 -2.74
N GLU A 212 18.72 15.17 -3.72
CA GLU A 212 18.14 13.82 -3.56
C GLU A 212 18.91 13.00 -2.52
N ILE A 213 20.25 13.04 -2.52
CA ILE A 213 21.09 12.37 -1.51
C ILE A 213 20.81 12.92 -0.12
N ALA A 214 20.65 14.23 0.04
CA ALA A 214 20.33 14.84 1.33
C ALA A 214 18.92 14.46 1.84
N ALA A 215 18.00 14.10 0.94
CA ALA A 215 16.67 13.62 1.30
C ALA A 215 16.63 12.11 1.60
N TYR A 216 17.48 11.31 0.92
CA TYR A 216 17.55 9.83 1.05
C TYR A 216 18.92 9.42 1.62
N HIS A 217 19.19 9.80 2.86
CA HIS A 217 20.53 9.74 3.46
C HIS A 217 20.76 8.55 4.38
N GLY A 218 19.78 7.66 4.57
CA GLY A 218 19.90 6.57 5.54
C GLY A 218 19.09 5.32 5.22
N LYS A 219 19.20 4.33 6.10
CA LYS A 219 18.41 3.10 6.03
C LYS A 219 17.00 3.36 6.55
N GLY A 220 16.00 2.81 5.87
CA GLY A 220 14.58 2.98 6.18
C GLY A 220 13.79 3.40 4.95
N THR A 221 12.46 3.48 5.06
CA THR A 221 11.61 3.99 3.98
C THR A 221 11.81 5.49 3.78
N CYS A 222 11.39 5.96 2.60
CA CYS A 222 11.25 7.40 2.34
C CYS A 222 10.38 8.07 3.42
N THR A 223 10.66 9.33 3.71
CA THR A 223 9.96 10.06 4.77
C THR A 223 8.66 10.74 4.32
N PHE A 224 8.35 10.78 3.01
CA PHE A 224 7.05 11.26 2.54
C PHE A 224 5.95 10.21 2.76
N TYR A 225 4.69 10.66 2.89
CA TYR A 225 3.54 9.78 3.12
C TYR A 225 2.98 9.25 1.79
N GLY A 226 3.76 8.37 1.16
CA GLY A 226 3.37 7.62 -0.03
C GLY A 226 2.85 6.22 0.29
N THR A 227 2.82 5.34 -0.71
CA THR A 227 2.30 3.98 -0.60
C THR A 227 3.06 3.15 0.43
N ALA A 228 4.39 3.32 0.53
CA ALA A 228 5.21 2.61 1.49
C ALA A 228 4.75 2.82 2.95
N ASN A 229 4.51 4.07 3.32
CA ASN A 229 4.13 4.44 4.69
C ASN A 229 2.64 4.22 4.95
N SER A 230 1.75 4.49 3.99
CA SER A 230 0.33 4.21 4.15
C SER A 230 0.02 2.70 4.19
N ASN A 231 0.86 1.83 3.59
CA ASN A 231 0.80 0.39 3.83
C ASN A 231 0.97 0.04 5.31
N GLN A 232 1.99 0.63 5.97
CA GLN A 232 2.26 0.36 7.39
C GLN A 232 1.08 0.80 8.26
N MET A 233 0.50 1.96 7.96
CA MET A 233 -0.69 2.47 8.63
C MET A 233 -1.87 1.49 8.52
N MET A 234 -2.13 0.97 7.32
CA MET A 234 -3.21 0.00 7.09
C MET A 234 -2.97 -1.33 7.82
N VAL A 235 -1.74 -1.85 7.77
CA VAL A 235 -1.37 -3.10 8.46
C VAL A 235 -1.53 -2.98 9.97
N GLU A 236 -1.20 -1.82 10.53
CA GLU A 236 -1.41 -1.53 11.95
C GLU A 236 -2.90 -1.48 12.29
N ALA A 237 -3.71 -0.80 11.49
CA ALA A 237 -5.17 -0.75 11.66
C ALA A 237 -5.87 -2.11 11.47
N MET A 238 -5.26 -3.04 10.73
CA MET A 238 -5.71 -4.43 10.64
C MET A 238 -5.26 -5.30 11.82
N GLY A 239 -4.48 -4.76 12.77
CA GLY A 239 -4.02 -5.50 13.94
C GLY A 239 -2.92 -6.53 13.67
N LEU A 240 -2.10 -6.34 12.64
CA LEU A 240 -1.06 -7.28 12.21
C LEU A 240 0.36 -6.87 12.59
N HIS A 241 0.57 -5.65 13.09
CA HIS A 241 1.79 -5.17 13.75
C HIS A 241 1.66 -5.26 15.27
N MET A 242 2.78 -5.16 15.99
CA MET A 242 2.72 -4.74 17.40
C MET A 242 2.22 -3.29 17.44
N PRO A 243 1.35 -2.91 18.39
CA PRO A 243 0.78 -1.56 18.45
C PRO A 243 1.86 -0.47 18.45
N GLY A 244 1.72 0.51 17.56
CA GLY A 244 2.65 1.63 17.39
C GLY A 244 3.95 1.30 16.68
N ALA A 245 4.06 0.12 16.06
CA ALA A 245 5.30 -0.27 15.41
C ALA A 245 5.56 0.42 14.07
N ALA A 246 4.56 0.97 13.38
CA ALA A 246 4.66 1.38 11.99
C ALA A 246 5.83 2.34 11.70
N PHE A 247 5.97 3.43 12.46
CA PHE A 247 6.90 4.52 12.12
C PHE A 247 8.10 4.70 13.05
N ILE A 248 8.35 3.75 13.94
CA ILE A 248 9.57 3.79 14.74
C ILE A 248 10.80 3.58 13.84
N ASN A 249 11.77 4.49 13.92
CA ASN A 249 12.95 4.47 13.06
C ASN A 249 13.80 3.20 13.25
N PRO A 250 14.45 2.69 12.19
CA PRO A 250 15.37 1.57 12.28
C PRO A 250 16.59 1.89 13.15
N GLY A 251 17.10 0.86 13.82
CA GLY A 251 18.30 0.96 14.65
C GLY A 251 18.09 1.59 16.04
N THR A 252 16.86 1.99 16.39
CA THR A 252 16.52 2.44 17.75
C THR A 252 16.28 1.25 18.69
N LYS A 253 16.51 1.45 19.99
CA LYS A 253 16.22 0.43 21.01
C LYS A 253 14.73 0.07 21.01
N LEU A 254 13.85 1.05 20.88
CA LEU A 254 12.41 0.83 20.82
C LEU A 254 12.03 -0.07 19.62
N ARG A 255 12.60 0.18 18.42
CA ARG A 255 12.41 -0.70 17.26
C ARG A 255 12.84 -2.14 17.56
N GLN A 256 13.96 -2.30 18.24
CA GLN A 256 14.48 -3.63 18.62
C GLN A 256 13.52 -4.35 19.58
N GLU A 257 13.03 -3.67 20.61
CA GLU A 257 12.11 -4.26 21.59
C GLU A 257 10.73 -4.58 20.98
N LEU A 258 10.21 -3.73 20.09
CA LEU A 258 8.99 -4.03 19.33
C LEU A 258 9.16 -5.26 18.42
N THR A 259 10.30 -5.39 17.76
CA THR A 259 10.62 -6.57 16.94
C THR A 259 10.73 -7.82 17.80
N LYS A 260 11.38 -7.72 18.97
CA LYS A 260 11.47 -8.82 19.95
C LYS A 260 10.09 -9.24 20.43
N ALA A 261 9.26 -8.29 20.83
CA ALA A 261 7.88 -8.54 21.29
C ALA A 261 7.04 -9.25 20.21
N ALA A 262 7.16 -8.82 18.95
CA ALA A 262 6.48 -9.46 17.81
C ALA A 262 6.87 -10.94 17.64
N VAL A 263 8.16 -11.25 17.77
CA VAL A 263 8.66 -12.63 17.68
C VAL A 263 8.18 -13.47 18.85
N GLN A 264 8.24 -12.90 20.07
CA GLN A 264 7.84 -13.62 21.30
C GLN A 264 6.32 -13.83 21.36
N ARG A 265 5.52 -12.95 20.71
CA ARG A 265 4.07 -13.11 20.61
C ARG A 265 3.63 -14.31 19.74
N LEU A 266 4.41 -14.68 18.73
CA LEU A 266 4.04 -15.76 17.79
C LEU A 266 3.73 -17.10 18.46
N PRO A 267 4.59 -17.66 19.36
CA PRO A 267 4.28 -18.92 20.04
C PRO A 267 3.05 -18.83 20.96
N GLU A 268 2.73 -17.66 21.53
CA GLU A 268 1.55 -17.46 22.36
C GLU A 268 0.25 -17.56 21.57
N ILE A 269 0.24 -16.96 20.35
CA ILE A 269 -0.90 -16.99 19.42
C ILE A 269 -0.87 -18.20 18.48
N GLY A 270 0.05 -19.12 18.73
CA GLY A 270 0.26 -20.33 17.96
C GLY A 270 -0.77 -21.43 18.20
N TRP A 271 -0.72 -22.45 17.36
CA TRP A 271 -1.57 -23.64 17.43
C TRP A 271 -1.57 -24.33 18.82
N ASN A 272 -0.42 -24.35 19.48
CA ASN A 272 -0.23 -24.95 20.79
C ASN A 272 -0.37 -23.94 21.95
N GLY A 273 -0.62 -22.67 21.63
CA GLY A 273 -0.86 -21.61 22.59
C GLY A 273 -2.31 -21.58 23.06
N ASP A 274 -2.55 -20.92 24.17
CA ASP A 274 -3.91 -20.77 24.73
C ASP A 274 -4.74 -19.68 23.98
N ASP A 275 -4.10 -18.93 23.07
CA ASP A 275 -4.66 -17.76 22.39
C ASP A 275 -4.43 -17.85 20.87
N TYR A 276 -5.03 -18.86 20.23
CA TYR A 276 -4.83 -19.08 18.79
C TYR A 276 -5.44 -18.01 17.90
N ARG A 277 -4.56 -17.27 17.14
CA ARG A 277 -4.92 -16.12 16.29
C ARG A 277 -4.36 -16.27 14.87
N PRO A 278 -5.03 -17.05 14.01
CA PRO A 278 -4.59 -17.23 12.63
C PRO A 278 -4.84 -15.95 11.82
N ILE A 279 -3.94 -15.64 10.89
CA ILE A 279 -4.02 -14.40 10.07
C ILE A 279 -5.33 -14.30 9.28
N GLY A 280 -5.89 -15.42 8.85
CA GLY A 280 -7.15 -15.45 8.10
C GLY A 280 -8.39 -15.07 8.89
N GLU A 281 -8.34 -15.14 10.23
CA GLU A 281 -9.42 -14.65 11.11
C GLU A 281 -9.16 -13.20 11.54
N ILE A 282 -7.90 -12.77 11.65
CA ILE A 282 -7.57 -11.36 11.91
C ILE A 282 -7.99 -10.48 10.73
N VAL A 283 -7.69 -10.91 9.49
CA VAL A 283 -8.09 -10.19 8.29
C VAL A 283 -9.51 -10.58 7.90
N ASP A 284 -10.47 -9.98 8.58
CA ASP A 284 -11.90 -10.07 8.26
C ASP A 284 -12.39 -8.79 7.53
N GLU A 285 -13.67 -8.73 7.21
CA GLU A 285 -14.31 -7.61 6.53
C GLU A 285 -14.19 -6.30 7.33
N ARG A 286 -14.21 -6.38 8.67
CA ARG A 286 -14.07 -5.23 9.57
C ARG A 286 -12.65 -4.71 9.57
N ALA A 287 -11.65 -5.59 9.57
CA ALA A 287 -10.23 -5.22 9.45
C ALA A 287 -9.95 -4.53 8.11
N ILE A 288 -10.56 -4.96 7.01
CA ILE A 288 -10.45 -4.31 5.69
C ILE A 288 -11.09 -2.91 5.72
N VAL A 289 -12.24 -2.73 6.35
CA VAL A 289 -12.88 -1.41 6.52
C VAL A 289 -12.02 -0.51 7.40
N ASN A 290 -11.43 -1.02 8.49
CA ASN A 290 -10.50 -0.28 9.34
C ASN A 290 -9.27 0.21 8.56
N ALA A 291 -8.70 -0.65 7.70
CA ALA A 291 -7.60 -0.26 6.82
C ALA A 291 -7.99 0.87 5.85
N ALA A 292 -9.20 0.80 5.27
CA ALA A 292 -9.71 1.88 4.42
C ALA A 292 -9.96 3.17 5.22
N ALA A 293 -10.48 3.09 6.44
CA ALA A 293 -10.76 4.25 7.29
C ALA A 293 -9.47 5.02 7.62
N VAL A 294 -8.41 4.36 8.08
CA VAL A 294 -7.14 5.05 8.37
C VAL A 294 -6.48 5.62 7.12
N LEU A 295 -6.59 4.92 5.98
CA LEU A 295 -6.10 5.41 4.69
C LEU A 295 -6.75 6.75 4.32
N LEU A 296 -8.06 6.86 4.49
CA LEU A 296 -8.86 8.04 4.19
C LEU A 296 -8.60 9.17 5.19
N ALA A 297 -8.55 8.86 6.48
CA ALA A 297 -8.29 9.84 7.54
C ALA A 297 -6.90 10.47 7.45
N THR A 298 -5.95 9.82 6.83
CA THR A 298 -4.57 10.29 6.68
C THR A 298 -4.23 10.78 5.28
N GLY A 299 -5.19 10.75 4.34
CA GLY A 299 -4.96 11.11 2.94
C GLY A 299 -3.82 10.30 2.30
N GLY A 300 -3.82 9.00 2.51
CA GLY A 300 -2.78 8.09 2.04
C GLY A 300 -2.72 7.93 0.51
N SER A 301 -2.07 6.89 0.04
CA SER A 301 -1.85 6.67 -1.38
C SER A 301 -3.07 6.07 -2.08
N THR A 302 -3.41 6.61 -3.26
CA THR A 302 -4.42 6.03 -4.17
C THR A 302 -4.08 4.63 -4.65
N ASN A 303 -2.82 4.21 -4.63
CA ASN A 303 -2.42 2.86 -5.02
C ASN A 303 -3.09 1.77 -4.16
N HIS A 304 -3.59 2.13 -2.97
CA HIS A 304 -4.35 1.19 -2.14
C HIS A 304 -5.75 0.86 -2.69
N LEU A 305 -6.28 1.67 -3.61
CA LEU A 305 -7.48 1.31 -4.39
C LEU A 305 -7.23 0.15 -5.38
N ILE A 306 -5.96 -0.24 -5.54
CA ILE A 306 -5.54 -1.46 -6.25
C ILE A 306 -5.11 -2.54 -5.24
N HIS A 307 -4.31 -2.16 -4.23
CA HIS A 307 -3.69 -3.14 -3.34
C HIS A 307 -4.66 -3.72 -2.32
N LEU A 308 -5.53 -2.91 -1.72
CA LEU A 308 -6.47 -3.39 -0.71
C LEU A 308 -7.53 -4.35 -1.30
N PRO A 309 -8.11 -4.10 -2.51
CA PRO A 309 -8.93 -5.11 -3.18
C PRO A 309 -8.21 -6.43 -3.43
N ALA A 310 -6.93 -6.41 -3.84
CA ALA A 310 -6.16 -7.63 -4.06
C ALA A 310 -5.88 -8.40 -2.76
N ILE A 311 -5.56 -7.70 -1.67
CA ILE A 311 -5.40 -8.29 -0.33
C ILE A 311 -6.72 -8.92 0.13
N ALA A 312 -7.82 -8.19 0.05
CA ALA A 312 -9.15 -8.63 0.45
C ALA A 312 -9.58 -9.90 -0.30
N ARG A 313 -9.42 -9.91 -1.64
CA ARG A 313 -9.72 -11.09 -2.49
C ARG A 313 -8.91 -12.32 -2.08
N SER A 314 -7.66 -12.15 -1.66
CA SER A 314 -6.84 -13.26 -1.17
C SER A 314 -7.41 -13.93 0.09
N ALA A 315 -8.26 -13.21 0.83
CA ALA A 315 -9.03 -13.71 1.98
C ALA A 315 -10.51 -14.02 1.66
N GLY A 316 -10.89 -14.01 0.38
CA GLY A 316 -12.26 -14.23 -0.07
C GLY A 316 -13.21 -13.06 0.20
N ILE A 317 -12.68 -11.85 0.41
CA ILE A 317 -13.42 -10.63 0.70
C ILE A 317 -13.43 -9.73 -0.56
N ILE A 318 -14.56 -9.08 -0.83
CA ILE A 318 -14.72 -8.18 -1.97
C ILE A 318 -15.05 -6.77 -1.45
N ILE A 319 -14.10 -5.86 -1.60
CA ILE A 319 -14.29 -4.41 -1.46
C ILE A 319 -14.20 -3.76 -2.84
N ASP A 320 -15.05 -2.80 -3.15
CA ASP A 320 -15.05 -2.07 -4.42
C ASP A 320 -14.83 -0.57 -4.24
N TRP A 321 -14.65 0.15 -5.34
CA TRP A 321 -14.41 1.59 -5.30
C TRP A 321 -15.59 2.41 -4.77
N GLU A 322 -16.82 1.91 -4.89
CA GLU A 322 -18.00 2.53 -4.30
C GLU A 322 -17.91 2.53 -2.76
N ASP A 323 -17.38 1.46 -2.17
CA ASP A 323 -17.17 1.38 -0.72
C ASP A 323 -16.15 2.44 -0.26
N PHE A 324 -15.06 2.63 -1.03
CA PHE A 324 -14.08 3.68 -0.72
C PHE A 324 -14.66 5.09 -0.84
N ASP A 325 -15.48 5.39 -1.87
CA ASP A 325 -16.10 6.70 -2.02
C ASP A 325 -17.07 7.01 -0.87
N ARG A 326 -17.87 6.02 -0.48
CA ARG A 326 -18.80 6.13 0.65
C ARG A 326 -18.07 6.35 1.96
N LEU A 327 -17.04 5.53 2.25
CA LEU A 327 -16.19 5.71 3.43
C LEU A 327 -15.51 7.07 3.43
N SER A 328 -15.02 7.55 2.27
CA SER A 328 -14.37 8.85 2.15
C SER A 328 -15.27 10.03 2.46
N ARG A 329 -16.59 9.89 2.29
CA ARG A 329 -17.57 10.92 2.66
C ARG A 329 -17.89 10.93 4.16
N ALA A 330 -17.64 9.81 4.85
CA ALA A 330 -17.93 9.67 6.27
C ALA A 330 -16.70 9.85 7.18
N VAL A 331 -15.53 9.51 6.67
CA VAL A 331 -14.28 9.56 7.44
C VAL A 331 -13.58 10.90 7.21
N PRO A 332 -13.39 11.73 8.23
CA PRO A 332 -12.73 13.03 8.08
C PRO A 332 -11.22 12.90 7.90
N LEU A 333 -10.60 13.94 7.32
CA LEU A 333 -9.14 14.04 7.19
C LEU A 333 -8.54 14.55 8.50
N LEU A 334 -7.78 13.71 9.20
CA LEU A 334 -7.16 14.02 10.48
C LEU A 334 -5.68 14.38 10.38
N ALA A 335 -5.00 13.99 9.29
CA ALA A 335 -3.56 14.21 9.16
C ALA A 335 -3.19 14.93 7.86
N ARG A 336 -2.17 15.82 7.96
CA ARG A 336 -1.54 16.51 6.83
C ARG A 336 -0.04 16.21 6.79
N VAL A 337 0.30 15.08 6.22
CA VAL A 337 1.68 14.64 5.97
C VAL A 337 2.00 14.83 4.49
N TYR A 338 3.24 15.20 4.14
CA TYR A 338 3.60 15.45 2.73
C TYR A 338 3.22 14.27 1.81
N PRO A 339 2.48 14.47 0.72
CA PRO A 339 2.23 15.73 0.00
C PRO A 339 1.02 16.57 0.47
N ASN A 340 0.22 16.09 1.41
CA ASN A 340 -0.98 16.82 1.89
C ASN A 340 -0.63 18.00 2.81
N GLY A 341 0.56 17.98 3.42
CA GLY A 341 1.10 19.00 4.30
C GLY A 341 2.60 19.16 4.10
N SER A 342 3.27 19.86 5.00
CA SER A 342 4.72 20.10 4.95
C SER A 342 5.54 19.08 5.74
N ALA A 343 4.96 18.50 6.79
CA ALA A 343 5.64 17.53 7.66
C ALA A 343 5.90 16.20 6.94
N ASP A 344 6.94 15.50 7.35
CA ASP A 344 7.20 14.13 6.95
C ASP A 344 6.62 13.13 7.97
N VAL A 345 6.85 11.82 7.75
CA VAL A 345 6.30 10.78 8.62
C VAL A 345 6.92 10.76 10.02
N ASN A 346 8.14 11.28 10.20
CA ASN A 346 8.73 11.41 11.53
C ASN A 346 8.03 12.53 12.32
N GLY A 347 7.78 13.68 11.69
CA GLY A 347 6.97 14.74 12.30
C GLY A 347 5.53 14.29 12.58
N PHE A 348 4.96 13.44 11.76
CA PHE A 348 3.66 12.83 12.02
C PHE A 348 3.70 11.88 13.21
N GLU A 349 4.74 11.05 13.34
CA GLU A 349 4.94 10.19 14.52
C GLU A 349 5.11 11.01 15.80
N ASP A 350 5.92 12.08 15.76
CA ASP A 350 6.11 12.98 16.90
C ASP A 350 4.81 13.71 17.30
N ALA A 351 3.90 13.96 16.35
CA ALA A 351 2.59 14.55 16.61
C ALA A 351 1.58 13.56 17.23
N GLY A 352 1.89 12.26 17.27
CA GLY A 352 1.04 11.20 17.82
C GLY A 352 0.88 9.98 16.93
N GLY A 353 1.22 10.08 15.66
CA GLY A 353 1.35 8.96 14.73
C GLY A 353 0.09 8.12 14.48
N PRO A 354 0.28 6.88 14.05
CA PRO A 354 -0.81 5.94 13.75
C PRO A 354 -1.74 5.69 14.93
N THR A 355 -1.17 5.53 16.11
CA THR A 355 -1.92 5.16 17.31
C THR A 355 -2.86 6.27 17.77
N PHE A 356 -2.46 7.55 17.60
CA PHE A 356 -3.35 8.68 17.82
C PHE A 356 -4.52 8.68 16.84
N VAL A 357 -4.26 8.47 15.54
CA VAL A 357 -5.31 8.41 14.51
C VAL A 357 -6.30 7.27 14.81
N ILE A 358 -5.81 6.08 15.12
CA ILE A 358 -6.65 4.92 15.46
C ILE A 358 -7.51 5.24 16.70
N ARG A 359 -6.93 5.83 17.74
CA ARG A 359 -7.69 6.26 18.94
C ARG A 359 -8.83 7.22 18.56
N GLU A 360 -8.54 8.23 17.75
CA GLU A 360 -9.52 9.25 17.36
C GLU A 360 -10.64 8.64 16.51
N LEU A 361 -10.32 7.76 15.56
CA LEU A 361 -11.32 7.08 14.74
C LEU A 361 -12.19 6.12 15.57
N LEU A 362 -11.60 5.40 16.54
CA LEU A 362 -12.37 4.57 17.48
C LEU A 362 -13.27 5.43 18.36
N ARG A 363 -12.78 6.56 18.86
CA ARG A 363 -13.55 7.54 19.65
C ARG A 363 -14.72 8.12 18.84
N GLY A 364 -14.54 8.34 17.55
CA GLY A 364 -15.58 8.81 16.64
C GLY A 364 -16.55 7.72 16.14
N GLY A 365 -16.32 6.46 16.48
CA GLY A 365 -17.09 5.33 15.94
C GLY A 365 -16.85 5.10 14.46
N LEU A 366 -15.71 5.52 13.91
CA LEU A 366 -15.35 5.43 12.49
C LEU A 366 -14.47 4.21 12.17
N MET A 367 -14.23 3.36 13.17
CA MET A 367 -13.55 2.08 13.04
C MET A 367 -14.23 1.03 13.92
N HIS A 368 -14.13 -0.23 13.51
CA HIS A 368 -14.53 -1.37 14.33
C HIS A 368 -13.48 -1.61 15.42
N GLY A 369 -13.87 -1.44 16.68
CA GLY A 369 -13.00 -1.68 17.83
C GLY A 369 -12.92 -3.15 18.27
N ASP A 370 -13.90 -3.97 17.89
CA ASP A 370 -14.09 -5.36 18.28
C ASP A 370 -13.48 -6.35 17.26
N THR A 371 -12.38 -5.99 16.64
CA THR A 371 -11.65 -6.85 15.69
C THR A 371 -10.58 -7.67 16.40
N LEU A 372 -10.41 -8.92 15.94
CA LEU A 372 -9.28 -9.75 16.34
C LEU A 372 -7.96 -9.13 15.87
N THR A 373 -6.94 -9.13 16.72
CA THR A 373 -5.60 -8.65 16.41
C THR A 373 -4.54 -9.62 16.93
N ILE A 374 -3.29 -9.45 16.55
CA ILE A 374 -2.20 -10.23 17.16
C ILE A 374 -2.04 -9.94 18.65
N SER A 375 -2.50 -8.78 19.15
CA SER A 375 -2.32 -8.34 20.54
C SER A 375 -3.52 -8.64 21.42
N GLY A 376 -4.72 -8.89 20.87
CA GLY A 376 -5.93 -9.13 21.65
C GLY A 376 -7.21 -9.18 20.80
N ASP A 377 -8.36 -9.23 21.45
CA ASP A 377 -9.71 -9.31 20.83
C ASP A 377 -10.28 -7.91 20.52
N SER A 378 -9.43 -6.90 20.61
CA SER A 378 -9.85 -5.51 20.42
C SER A 378 -8.72 -4.70 19.83
N LEU A 379 -9.08 -3.70 19.01
CA LEU A 379 -8.16 -2.71 18.47
C LEU A 379 -7.79 -1.61 19.51
N ALA A 380 -8.33 -1.64 20.72
CA ALA A 380 -8.10 -0.61 21.73
C ALA A 380 -6.61 -0.40 22.08
N ALA A 381 -5.82 -1.48 22.15
CA ALA A 381 -4.38 -1.39 22.39
C ALA A 381 -3.63 -0.60 21.30
N TYR A 382 -4.16 -0.51 20.10
CA TYR A 382 -3.58 0.25 18.98
C TYR A 382 -3.85 1.75 19.08
N GLY A 383 -4.63 2.20 20.07
CA GLY A 383 -4.78 3.59 20.45
C GLY A 383 -3.74 4.10 21.46
N GLN A 384 -2.77 3.25 21.84
CA GLN A 384 -1.69 3.58 22.76
C GLN A 384 -0.34 3.59 22.04
N HIS A 385 0.57 4.48 22.42
CA HIS A 385 1.90 4.56 21.81
C HIS A 385 2.93 3.74 22.61
N PRO A 386 3.89 3.08 21.93
CA PRO A 386 4.93 2.33 22.60
C PRO A 386 6.03 3.26 23.14
N ALA A 387 6.52 2.95 24.32
CA ALA A 387 7.64 3.65 24.96
C ALA A 387 8.58 2.67 25.66
N LEU A 388 9.72 3.17 26.11
CA LEU A 388 10.65 2.42 26.97
C LEU A 388 10.65 3.06 28.35
N GLU A 389 10.28 2.27 29.37
CA GLU A 389 10.45 2.61 30.78
C GLU A 389 11.43 1.62 31.40
N ASP A 390 12.53 2.10 31.98
CA ASP A 390 13.60 1.25 32.50
C ASP A 390 14.04 0.14 31.50
N GLU A 391 14.21 0.52 30.23
CA GLU A 391 14.54 -0.37 29.08
C GLU A 391 13.47 -1.42 28.73
N LYS A 392 12.30 -1.40 29.36
CA LYS A 392 11.18 -2.31 29.09
C LYS A 392 10.16 -1.63 28.19
N LEU A 393 9.64 -2.40 27.24
CA LEU A 393 8.56 -1.95 26.37
C LEU A 393 7.26 -1.81 27.16
N VAL A 394 6.66 -0.63 27.09
CA VAL A 394 5.35 -0.31 27.68
C VAL A 394 4.49 0.40 26.63
N TRP A 395 3.18 0.41 26.85
CA TRP A 395 2.23 1.16 26.03
C TRP A 395 1.57 2.23 26.89
N CYS A 396 1.63 3.48 26.42
CA CYS A 396 1.15 4.65 27.11
C CYS A 396 -0.04 5.27 26.40
N ASP A 397 -0.96 5.84 27.17
CA ASP A 397 -2.05 6.61 26.60
C ASP A 397 -1.55 7.93 26.00
N HIS A 398 -2.18 8.38 24.92
CA HIS A 398 -1.95 9.70 24.36
C HIS A 398 -2.57 10.80 25.22
N ALA A 399 -1.98 11.99 25.19
CA ALA A 399 -2.64 13.22 25.60
C ALA A 399 -3.92 13.45 24.76
N GLU A 400 -4.87 14.24 25.26
CA GLU A 400 -6.11 14.55 24.53
C GLU A 400 -5.82 15.23 23.18
N ALA A 401 -4.93 16.24 23.18
CA ALA A 401 -4.47 16.92 21.98
C ALA A 401 -3.29 16.19 21.33
N SER A 402 -3.12 16.38 20.02
CA SER A 402 -1.92 15.94 19.30
C SER A 402 -0.70 16.80 19.70
N GLY A 403 0.50 16.31 19.41
CA GLY A 403 1.73 17.07 19.62
C GLY A 403 1.88 18.29 18.70
N ASP A 404 1.20 18.28 17.53
CA ASP A 404 1.18 19.39 16.57
C ASP A 404 -0.12 19.37 15.76
N ASP A 405 -1.01 20.33 15.99
CA ASP A 405 -2.31 20.46 15.34
C ASP A 405 -2.25 20.93 13.88
N THR A 406 -1.09 21.35 13.40
CA THR A 406 -0.85 21.64 11.98
C THR A 406 -0.59 20.36 11.17
N ILE A 407 -0.23 19.26 11.85
CA ILE A 407 0.09 17.94 11.25
C ILE A 407 -1.04 16.94 11.50
N LEU A 408 -1.52 16.86 12.75
CA LEU A 408 -2.46 15.85 13.21
C LEU A 408 -3.53 16.49 14.11
N ARG A 409 -4.79 16.21 13.84
CA ARG A 409 -5.94 16.78 14.54
C ARG A 409 -6.84 15.71 15.14
N THR A 410 -7.60 16.13 16.15
CA THR A 410 -8.66 15.32 16.75
C THR A 410 -9.87 15.21 15.84
N ILE A 411 -10.71 14.21 16.09
CA ILE A 411 -11.96 14.00 15.38
C ILE A 411 -12.94 15.19 15.49
N ASP A 412 -12.84 15.98 16.55
CA ASP A 412 -13.73 17.11 16.81
C ASP A 412 -13.34 18.37 16.00
N ALA A 413 -12.13 18.41 15.43
CA ALA A 413 -11.62 19.55 14.68
C ALA A 413 -10.75 19.10 13.49
N PRO A 414 -11.26 18.28 12.57
CA PRO A 414 -10.49 17.71 11.47
C PRO A 414 -10.02 18.79 10.48
N PHE A 415 -9.08 18.45 9.59
CA PHE A 415 -8.69 19.33 8.49
C PHE A 415 -9.76 19.43 7.42
N SER A 416 -10.56 18.37 7.25
CA SER A 416 -11.71 18.30 6.35
C SER A 416 -12.71 17.32 6.95
N GLU A 417 -13.99 17.59 6.80
CA GLU A 417 -15.09 16.69 7.19
C GLU A 417 -15.12 15.39 6.36
N GLU A 418 -14.43 15.39 5.24
CA GLU A 418 -14.38 14.28 4.29
C GLU A 418 -12.93 13.83 4.05
N GLY A 419 -12.77 12.56 3.71
CA GLY A 419 -11.48 11.91 3.45
C GLY A 419 -10.84 12.31 2.14
N GLY A 420 -9.70 11.65 1.84
CA GLY A 420 -8.77 12.09 0.81
C GLY A 420 -9.09 11.69 -0.63
N PHE A 421 -10.14 10.88 -0.90
CA PHE A 421 -10.40 10.31 -2.23
C PHE A 421 -11.81 10.59 -2.74
N ARG A 422 -11.93 10.56 -4.08
CA ARG A 422 -13.21 10.50 -4.80
C ARG A 422 -13.14 9.50 -5.93
N ILE A 423 -14.27 8.90 -6.24
CA ILE A 423 -14.44 8.11 -7.46
C ILE A 423 -15.18 8.97 -8.48
N LEU A 424 -14.62 9.00 -9.67
CA LEU A 424 -15.17 9.70 -10.82
C LEU A 424 -15.78 8.69 -11.78
N SER A 425 -16.88 9.03 -12.43
CA SER A 425 -17.54 8.19 -13.43
C SER A 425 -18.18 9.00 -14.54
N GLY A 426 -18.33 8.38 -15.71
CA GLY A 426 -18.92 9.00 -16.87
C GLY A 426 -18.69 8.20 -18.16
N ASN A 427 -18.80 8.86 -19.31
CA ASN A 427 -18.61 8.21 -20.61
C ASN A 427 -17.16 7.78 -20.89
N LEU A 428 -16.20 8.20 -20.05
CA LEU A 428 -14.81 7.75 -20.11
C LEU A 428 -14.55 6.50 -19.26
N GLY A 429 -15.49 6.08 -18.41
CA GLY A 429 -15.34 4.97 -17.48
C GLY A 429 -15.30 5.46 -16.03
N ARG A 430 -14.61 4.71 -15.15
CA ARG A 430 -14.44 5.01 -13.72
C ARG A 430 -12.97 5.24 -13.41
N ALA A 431 -12.69 6.24 -12.60
CA ALA A 431 -11.34 6.58 -12.15
C ALA A 431 -11.36 7.02 -10.70
N CYS A 432 -10.21 7.01 -10.05
CA CYS A 432 -10.06 7.63 -8.74
C CYS A 432 -9.27 8.93 -8.83
N ILE A 433 -9.54 9.84 -7.90
CA ILE A 433 -8.80 11.09 -7.72
C ILE A 433 -8.49 11.30 -6.25
N LYS A 434 -7.24 11.71 -5.94
CA LYS A 434 -6.86 12.17 -4.62
C LYS A 434 -7.20 13.66 -4.51
N VAL A 435 -8.01 14.00 -3.52
CA VAL A 435 -8.47 15.37 -3.30
C VAL A 435 -7.82 16.04 -2.09
N SER A 436 -7.25 15.29 -1.18
CA SER A 436 -6.67 15.80 0.08
C SER A 436 -5.52 16.80 -0.08
N ALA A 437 -4.87 16.83 -1.23
CA ALA A 437 -3.77 17.76 -1.53
C ALA A 437 -4.08 18.72 -2.68
N VAL A 438 -5.30 18.66 -3.25
CA VAL A 438 -5.77 19.52 -4.34
C VAL A 438 -6.57 20.68 -3.76
N GLU A 439 -6.21 21.91 -4.12
CA GLU A 439 -6.99 23.09 -3.75
C GLU A 439 -8.42 23.01 -4.29
N ARG A 440 -9.42 23.43 -3.49
CA ARG A 440 -10.84 23.24 -3.79
C ARG A 440 -11.28 23.89 -5.12
N ASP A 441 -10.71 25.03 -5.47
CA ASP A 441 -10.96 25.73 -6.73
C ASP A 441 -10.50 24.96 -7.99
N ARG A 442 -9.68 23.92 -7.79
CA ARG A 442 -9.15 23.03 -8.82
C ARG A 442 -9.85 21.66 -8.88
N TRP A 443 -10.88 21.43 -8.07
CA TRP A 443 -11.63 20.17 -8.07
C TRP A 443 -12.44 19.97 -9.36
N THR A 444 -12.70 21.06 -10.09
CA THR A 444 -13.34 21.01 -11.41
C THR A 444 -12.38 21.58 -12.45
N ILE A 445 -11.98 20.75 -13.40
CA ILE A 445 -11.21 21.13 -14.59
C ILE A 445 -12.03 20.74 -15.83
N GLU A 446 -12.25 21.70 -16.70
CA GLU A 446 -12.84 21.51 -18.02
C GLU A 446 -11.96 22.22 -19.03
N ALA A 447 -11.27 21.45 -19.87
CA ALA A 447 -10.27 21.98 -20.79
C ALA A 447 -10.07 21.03 -21.99
N PRO A 448 -9.51 21.54 -23.10
CA PRO A 448 -9.11 20.69 -24.21
C PRO A 448 -8.02 19.71 -23.77
N CYS A 449 -8.09 18.48 -24.26
CA CYS A 449 -7.09 17.49 -23.96
C CYS A 449 -5.95 17.43 -25.01
N ARG A 450 -4.81 16.92 -24.57
CA ARG A 450 -3.70 16.46 -25.41
C ARG A 450 -3.39 15.02 -25.05
N VAL A 451 -3.36 14.12 -26.04
CA VAL A 451 -3.30 12.68 -25.85
C VAL A 451 -1.91 12.15 -26.15
N PHE A 452 -1.36 11.35 -25.23
CA PHE A 452 -0.07 10.70 -25.31
C PHE A 452 -0.19 9.21 -25.01
N SER A 453 0.80 8.43 -25.43
CA SER A 453 0.89 6.99 -25.12
C SER A 453 2.02 6.66 -24.13
N ASP A 454 2.87 7.63 -23.81
CA ASP A 454 3.97 7.51 -22.85
C ASP A 454 4.30 8.84 -22.16
N GLN A 455 5.01 8.79 -21.02
CA GLN A 455 5.35 9.96 -20.23
C GLN A 455 6.51 10.78 -20.84
N HIS A 456 7.36 10.19 -21.70
CA HIS A 456 8.47 10.92 -22.32
C HIS A 456 7.95 11.92 -23.34
N ALA A 457 6.98 11.52 -24.16
CA ALA A 457 6.32 12.40 -25.11
C ALA A 457 5.64 13.60 -24.43
N VAL A 458 5.09 13.42 -23.21
CA VAL A 458 4.57 14.56 -22.42
C VAL A 458 5.69 15.51 -22.02
N HIS A 459 6.84 15.00 -21.60
CA HIS A 459 7.99 15.82 -21.22
C HIS A 459 8.54 16.61 -22.41
N ASP A 460 8.62 15.99 -23.59
CA ASP A 460 9.06 16.65 -24.82
C ASP A 460 8.10 17.78 -25.21
N ALA A 461 6.79 17.53 -25.17
CA ALA A 461 5.76 18.54 -25.43
C ALA A 461 5.80 19.69 -24.41
N PHE A 462 6.07 19.40 -23.12
CA PHE A 462 6.28 20.42 -22.10
C PHE A 462 7.52 21.29 -22.41
N THR A 463 8.63 20.66 -22.76
CA THR A 463 9.88 21.35 -23.08
C THR A 463 9.74 22.23 -24.33
N ALA A 464 8.93 21.80 -25.30
CA ALA A 464 8.59 22.57 -26.51
C ALA A 464 7.60 23.71 -26.26
N GLY A 465 7.03 23.83 -25.03
CA GLY A 465 6.03 24.84 -24.68
C GLY A 465 4.62 24.57 -25.26
N GLU A 466 4.38 23.38 -25.78
CA GLU A 466 3.10 23.02 -26.40
C GLU A 466 1.96 22.88 -25.37
N LEU A 467 2.29 22.73 -24.08
CA LEU A 467 1.34 22.54 -22.98
C LEU A 467 1.03 23.84 -22.20
N ASP A 468 1.59 25.00 -22.58
CA ASP A 468 1.43 26.27 -21.87
C ASP A 468 0.02 26.88 -22.08
N ARG A 469 -1.00 26.22 -21.54
CA ARG A 469 -2.42 26.62 -21.57
C ARG A 469 -3.25 25.80 -20.58
N ASP A 470 -4.51 26.12 -20.40
CA ASP A 470 -5.48 25.25 -19.74
C ASP A 470 -5.59 23.94 -20.52
N ILE A 471 -5.38 22.78 -19.84
CA ILE A 471 -5.22 21.51 -20.54
C ILE A 471 -5.50 20.30 -19.65
N VAL A 472 -6.10 19.26 -20.22
CA VAL A 472 -6.11 17.93 -19.65
C VAL A 472 -5.08 17.06 -20.40
N VAL A 473 -4.00 16.72 -19.73
CA VAL A 473 -2.98 15.80 -20.25
C VAL A 473 -3.51 14.38 -20.13
N VAL A 474 -3.70 13.70 -21.24
CA VAL A 474 -4.18 12.32 -21.30
C VAL A 474 -3.01 11.40 -21.62
N VAL A 475 -2.75 10.41 -20.74
CA VAL A 475 -1.73 9.38 -21.01
C VAL A 475 -2.41 8.03 -20.94
N ARG A 476 -2.54 7.35 -22.08
CA ARG A 476 -3.24 6.07 -22.21
C ARG A 476 -2.28 4.92 -22.49
N PHE A 477 -2.76 3.69 -22.40
CA PHE A 477 -1.98 2.45 -22.49
C PHE A 477 -0.93 2.33 -21.38
N GLN A 478 -1.30 2.82 -20.19
CA GLN A 478 -0.48 2.74 -18.98
C GLN A 478 -1.13 1.85 -17.91
N GLY A 479 -2.14 1.07 -18.29
CA GLY A 479 -2.85 0.16 -17.42
C GLY A 479 -2.11 -1.16 -17.16
N PRO A 480 -2.63 -2.01 -16.27
CA PRO A 480 -1.97 -3.26 -15.87
C PRO A 480 -1.78 -4.24 -17.02
N ARG A 481 -2.71 -4.28 -17.98
CA ARG A 481 -2.59 -5.16 -19.15
C ARG A 481 -1.73 -4.58 -20.26
N ALA A 482 -1.65 -3.26 -20.35
CA ALA A 482 -0.88 -2.60 -21.40
C ALA A 482 0.62 -2.73 -21.16
N ASN A 483 1.11 -2.25 -20.01
CA ASN A 483 2.54 -2.21 -19.72
C ASN A 483 2.86 -2.39 -18.22
N GLY A 484 2.00 -3.09 -17.45
CA GLY A 484 2.24 -3.32 -16.03
C GLY A 484 1.99 -2.12 -15.12
N MET A 485 1.29 -1.10 -15.62
CA MET A 485 0.87 0.07 -14.85
C MET A 485 2.03 0.80 -14.14
N PRO A 486 3.04 1.26 -14.91
CA PRO A 486 4.20 1.96 -14.34
C PRO A 486 3.77 3.24 -13.63
N GLU A 487 4.53 3.66 -12.62
CA GLU A 487 4.26 4.90 -11.90
C GLU A 487 4.67 6.12 -12.72
N LEU A 488 3.74 7.02 -13.01
CA LEU A 488 3.92 8.18 -13.89
C LEU A 488 4.41 9.44 -13.13
N HIS A 489 5.20 9.28 -12.08
CA HIS A 489 5.61 10.37 -11.20
C HIS A 489 6.47 11.44 -11.89
N LYS A 490 7.19 11.11 -12.97
CA LYS A 490 7.95 12.10 -13.76
C LYS A 490 7.08 13.19 -14.39
N LEU A 491 5.76 12.96 -14.48
CA LEU A 491 4.78 13.97 -14.91
C LEU A 491 4.49 15.04 -13.86
N THR A 492 4.76 14.77 -12.58
CA THR A 492 4.43 15.70 -11.49
C THR A 492 5.15 17.05 -11.59
N PRO A 493 6.48 17.14 -11.81
CA PRO A 493 7.16 18.43 -11.94
C PRO A 493 6.66 19.30 -13.11
N PRO A 494 6.58 18.80 -14.36
CA PRO A 494 6.11 19.63 -15.47
C PRO A 494 4.66 20.09 -15.30
N LEU A 495 3.75 19.23 -14.84
CA LEU A 495 2.36 19.62 -14.58
C LEU A 495 2.27 20.63 -13.42
N GLY A 496 3.08 20.49 -12.39
CA GLY A 496 3.20 21.45 -11.30
C GLY A 496 3.69 22.82 -11.77
N VAL A 497 4.67 22.86 -12.67
CA VAL A 497 5.15 24.11 -13.27
C VAL A 497 4.04 24.81 -14.06
N LEU A 498 3.28 24.08 -14.89
CA LEU A 498 2.13 24.63 -15.62
C LEU A 498 1.07 25.21 -14.66
N GLN A 499 0.77 24.47 -13.60
CA GLN A 499 -0.15 24.92 -12.55
C GLN A 499 0.35 26.19 -11.86
N ASN A 500 1.64 26.28 -11.54
CA ASN A 500 2.27 27.45 -10.92
C ASN A 500 2.30 28.67 -11.87
N LYS A 501 2.29 28.45 -13.20
CA LYS A 501 2.09 29.52 -14.21
C LYS A 501 0.66 30.05 -14.24
N GLY A 502 -0.27 29.43 -13.48
CA GLY A 502 -1.68 29.85 -13.40
C GLY A 502 -2.64 29.08 -14.30
N PHE A 503 -2.17 28.10 -15.05
CA PHE A 503 -3.01 27.28 -15.92
C PHE A 503 -3.87 26.28 -15.12
N ARG A 504 -5.04 25.97 -15.64
CA ARG A 504 -5.92 24.90 -15.14
C ARG A 504 -5.50 23.59 -15.80
N VAL A 505 -4.79 22.75 -15.05
CA VAL A 505 -4.17 21.54 -15.56
C VAL A 505 -4.70 20.32 -14.81
N ALA A 506 -5.01 19.25 -15.54
CA ALA A 506 -5.31 17.95 -14.96
C ALA A 506 -4.61 16.84 -15.73
N LEU A 507 -4.42 15.70 -15.06
CA LEU A 507 -3.98 14.43 -15.67
C LEU A 507 -5.16 13.47 -15.76
N LEU A 508 -5.28 12.76 -16.88
CA LEU A 508 -6.17 11.62 -17.06
C LEU A 508 -5.38 10.42 -17.57
N THR A 509 -5.47 9.27 -16.88
CA THR A 509 -4.72 8.08 -17.29
C THR A 509 -5.35 6.77 -16.79
N ASP A 510 -5.21 5.70 -17.55
CA ASP A 510 -5.45 4.32 -17.12
C ASP A 510 -4.29 3.75 -16.28
N GLY A 511 -3.18 4.50 -16.17
CA GLY A 511 -2.04 4.23 -15.31
C GLY A 511 -2.22 4.71 -13.87
N ARG A 512 -1.12 4.73 -13.13
CA ARG A 512 -1.06 5.17 -11.73
C ARG A 512 -0.01 6.26 -11.49
N MET A 513 -0.21 7.00 -10.42
CA MET A 513 0.73 8.00 -9.95
C MET A 513 1.41 7.54 -8.66
N SER A 514 2.53 8.19 -8.31
CA SER A 514 3.14 8.03 -7.00
C SER A 514 2.20 8.46 -5.89
N GLY A 515 2.24 7.76 -4.75
CA GLY A 515 1.56 8.21 -3.54
C GLY A 515 2.02 9.60 -3.04
N ALA A 516 3.19 10.07 -3.49
CA ALA A 516 3.71 11.41 -3.24
C ALA A 516 3.13 12.47 -4.20
N SER A 517 2.37 12.09 -5.22
CA SER A 517 1.64 13.00 -6.11
C SER A 517 0.32 13.41 -5.48
N GLY A 518 -0.27 14.54 -5.90
CA GLY A 518 -1.60 14.92 -5.42
C GLY A 518 -1.91 16.40 -5.45
N LYS A 519 -0.96 17.28 -5.79
CA LYS A 519 -1.20 18.73 -5.91
C LYS A 519 -1.87 19.11 -7.23
N VAL A 520 -1.62 18.35 -8.29
CA VAL A 520 -2.29 18.50 -9.59
C VAL A 520 -3.45 17.51 -9.63
N PRO A 521 -4.67 17.93 -9.99
CA PRO A 521 -5.80 17.03 -10.16
C PRO A 521 -5.45 15.89 -11.13
N ALA A 522 -5.63 14.63 -10.72
CA ALA A 522 -5.31 13.49 -11.56
C ALA A 522 -6.38 12.42 -11.42
N ALA A 523 -7.13 12.17 -12.49
CA ALA A 523 -8.02 11.01 -12.61
C ALA A 523 -7.18 9.84 -13.11
N ILE A 524 -6.96 8.86 -12.25
CA ILE A 524 -6.04 7.74 -12.45
C ILE A 524 -6.73 6.39 -12.27
N HIS A 525 -6.04 5.31 -12.64
CA HIS A 525 -6.58 3.94 -12.60
C HIS A 525 -7.82 3.77 -13.48
N LEU A 526 -7.97 4.58 -14.53
CA LEU A 526 -9.18 4.59 -15.35
C LEU A 526 -9.49 3.18 -15.86
N SER A 527 -10.70 2.73 -15.54
CA SER A 527 -11.24 1.42 -15.90
C SER A 527 -12.54 1.59 -16.70
N PRO A 528 -12.71 0.87 -17.83
CA PRO A 528 -11.74 -0.05 -18.44
C PRO A 528 -10.51 0.68 -19.02
N GLU A 529 -9.33 0.02 -18.94
CA GLU A 529 -8.10 0.56 -19.54
C GLU A 529 -8.13 0.56 -21.08
N ALA A 530 -7.30 1.38 -21.73
CA ALA A 530 -7.32 1.57 -23.19
C ALA A 530 -7.17 0.25 -23.97
N ILE A 531 -6.23 -0.63 -23.57
CA ILE A 531 -6.00 -1.92 -24.25
C ILE A 531 -7.16 -2.90 -24.07
N GLY A 532 -7.94 -2.74 -23.01
CA GLY A 532 -9.15 -3.51 -22.73
C GLY A 532 -10.39 -3.00 -23.48
N GLY A 533 -10.24 -2.08 -24.42
CA GLY A 533 -11.34 -1.45 -25.13
C GLY A 533 -11.93 -0.24 -24.40
N GLY A 534 -11.26 0.28 -23.39
CA GLY A 534 -11.71 1.42 -22.60
C GLY A 534 -11.91 2.69 -23.43
N PRO A 535 -12.93 3.50 -23.10
CA PRO A 535 -13.31 4.72 -23.85
C PRO A 535 -12.20 5.77 -23.94
N ILE A 536 -11.22 5.78 -23.04
CA ILE A 536 -10.02 6.64 -23.14
C ILE A 536 -9.31 6.47 -24.49
N GLY A 537 -9.42 5.29 -25.10
CA GLY A 537 -8.89 5.01 -26.44
C GLY A 537 -9.55 5.80 -27.57
N LYS A 538 -10.73 6.38 -27.35
CA LYS A 538 -11.47 7.21 -28.32
C LYS A 538 -11.10 8.70 -28.27
N LEU A 539 -10.39 9.15 -27.21
CA LEU A 539 -10.01 10.56 -27.06
C LEU A 539 -9.04 10.98 -28.17
N ARG A 540 -9.24 12.19 -28.66
CA ARG A 540 -8.40 12.88 -29.64
C ARG A 540 -7.96 14.24 -29.13
N ASP A 541 -6.84 14.73 -29.63
CA ASP A 541 -6.33 16.07 -29.30
C ASP A 541 -7.40 17.13 -29.55
N GLY A 542 -7.61 17.99 -28.55
CA GLY A 542 -8.58 19.07 -28.60
C GLY A 542 -9.97 18.73 -28.08
N ASP A 543 -10.29 17.46 -27.82
CA ASP A 543 -11.55 17.11 -27.15
C ASP A 543 -11.63 17.77 -25.78
N ILE A 544 -12.79 18.34 -25.45
CA ILE A 544 -13.00 18.90 -24.12
C ILE A 544 -13.25 17.75 -23.14
N VAL A 545 -12.42 17.68 -22.09
CA VAL A 545 -12.59 16.73 -20.99
C VAL A 545 -12.99 17.49 -19.74
N ARG A 546 -14.08 17.06 -19.11
CA ARG A 546 -14.54 17.54 -17.80
C ARG A 546 -14.22 16.50 -16.73
N LEU A 547 -13.45 16.94 -15.74
CA LEU A 547 -13.15 16.25 -14.50
C LEU A 547 -13.72 17.08 -13.36
N CYS A 548 -14.66 16.54 -12.57
CA CYS A 548 -15.26 17.21 -11.43
C CYS A 548 -15.27 16.27 -10.22
N ALA A 549 -14.37 16.53 -9.26
CA ALA A 549 -14.26 15.72 -8.05
C ALA A 549 -15.45 15.95 -7.08
N GLU A 550 -16.09 17.12 -7.13
CA GLU A 550 -17.24 17.44 -6.29
C GLU A 550 -18.48 16.63 -6.68
N GLU A 551 -18.74 16.54 -7.98
CA GLU A 551 -19.90 15.82 -8.54
C GLU A 551 -19.59 14.34 -8.86
N GLY A 552 -18.32 13.91 -8.81
CA GLY A 552 -17.91 12.57 -9.20
C GLY A 552 -17.96 12.33 -10.72
N ILE A 553 -17.73 13.37 -11.53
CA ILE A 553 -17.90 13.32 -13.00
C ILE A 553 -16.56 13.20 -13.70
N LEU A 554 -16.52 12.32 -14.74
CA LEU A 554 -15.43 12.20 -15.71
C LEU A 554 -15.99 12.00 -17.12
N GLN A 555 -15.95 13.04 -17.94
CA GLN A 555 -16.61 13.05 -19.25
C GLN A 555 -15.76 13.66 -20.35
N ALA A 556 -15.82 13.05 -21.54
CA ALA A 556 -15.49 13.72 -22.79
C ALA A 556 -16.77 14.43 -23.30
N LEU A 557 -16.68 15.75 -23.50
CA LEU A 557 -17.78 16.57 -24.00
C LEU A 557 -17.74 16.60 -25.54
N VAL A 558 -17.98 15.44 -26.14
CA VAL A 558 -18.04 15.21 -27.59
C VAL A 558 -19.48 14.83 -27.93
N ASP A 559 -19.96 15.22 -29.12
CA ASP A 559 -21.27 14.79 -29.58
C ASP A 559 -21.46 13.29 -29.44
N PRO A 560 -22.54 12.78 -28.83
CA PRO A 560 -22.71 11.35 -28.57
C PRO A 560 -22.66 10.47 -29.82
N VAL A 561 -23.18 10.93 -30.94
CA VAL A 561 -23.19 10.17 -32.21
C VAL A 561 -21.76 10.09 -32.75
N GLU A 562 -21.03 11.19 -32.71
CA GLU A 562 -19.61 11.18 -33.07
C GLU A 562 -18.79 10.29 -32.12
N TRP A 563 -19.03 10.39 -30.79
CA TRP A 563 -18.33 9.59 -29.80
C TRP A 563 -18.51 8.09 -30.01
N ASP A 564 -19.75 7.65 -30.28
CA ASP A 564 -20.04 6.25 -30.50
C ASP A 564 -19.42 5.70 -31.79
N ALA A 565 -19.35 6.54 -32.83
CA ALA A 565 -18.77 6.19 -34.12
C ALA A 565 -17.23 6.16 -34.13
N ARG A 566 -16.56 6.68 -33.09
CA ARG A 566 -15.10 6.72 -33.03
C ARG A 566 -14.49 5.34 -32.81
N GLU A 567 -13.52 4.99 -33.62
CA GLU A 567 -12.67 3.83 -33.42
C GLU A 567 -11.68 4.09 -32.25
N LEU A 568 -11.33 3.02 -31.57
CA LEU A 568 -10.29 3.02 -30.55
C LEU A 568 -8.92 3.23 -31.20
N ALA A 569 -8.04 3.93 -30.52
CA ALA A 569 -6.66 4.05 -30.95
C ALA A 569 -5.95 2.67 -30.93
N PRO A 570 -5.09 2.41 -31.92
CA PRO A 570 -4.31 1.19 -31.92
C PRO A 570 -3.37 1.13 -30.72
N ALA A 571 -3.28 -0.05 -30.10
CA ALA A 571 -2.33 -0.27 -29.03
C ALA A 571 -0.88 -0.17 -29.55
N PRO A 572 0.03 0.43 -28.79
CA PRO A 572 1.45 0.38 -29.12
C PRO A 572 1.94 -1.08 -29.07
N PRO A 573 2.97 -1.43 -29.86
CA PRO A 573 3.57 -2.75 -29.76
C PRO A 573 4.19 -2.95 -28.37
N PRO A 574 4.17 -4.18 -27.82
CA PRO A 574 4.79 -4.45 -26.53
C PRO A 574 6.30 -4.23 -26.62
N GLU A 575 6.84 -3.54 -25.63
CA GLU A 575 8.27 -3.35 -25.52
C GLU A 575 8.94 -4.59 -24.89
N LEU A 576 10.12 -4.93 -25.36
CA LEU A 576 10.91 -6.07 -24.91
C LEU A 576 12.20 -5.62 -24.23
N GLY A 577 12.87 -6.54 -23.57
CA GLY A 577 14.11 -6.30 -22.85
C GLY A 577 13.89 -5.97 -21.36
N THR A 578 14.98 -5.89 -20.62
CA THR A 578 14.97 -5.74 -19.15
C THR A 578 14.17 -6.84 -18.44
N GLY A 579 13.99 -8.01 -19.09
CA GLY A 579 13.22 -9.14 -18.58
C GLY A 579 11.70 -9.01 -18.70
N ARG A 580 11.18 -7.98 -19.35
CA ARG A 580 9.73 -7.74 -19.52
C ARG A 580 9.01 -8.90 -20.18
N GLU A 581 9.64 -9.55 -21.15
CA GLU A 581 9.13 -10.73 -21.86
C GLU A 581 8.81 -11.93 -20.95
N LEU A 582 9.49 -12.04 -19.80
CA LEU A 582 9.23 -13.09 -18.80
C LEU A 582 7.90 -12.88 -18.08
N PHE A 583 7.39 -11.66 -18.08
CA PHE A 583 6.15 -11.26 -17.42
C PHE A 583 4.94 -11.22 -18.36
N ALA A 584 5.05 -11.75 -19.58
CA ALA A 584 3.97 -11.73 -20.57
C ALA A 584 2.61 -12.24 -20.03
N MET A 585 2.62 -13.25 -19.15
CA MET A 585 1.40 -13.77 -18.52
C MET A 585 0.77 -12.77 -17.53
N MET A 586 1.55 -11.86 -16.96
CA MET A 586 1.04 -10.87 -16.00
C MET A 586 0.18 -9.78 -16.67
N HIS A 587 0.26 -9.62 -17.99
CA HIS A 587 -0.63 -8.75 -18.76
C HIS A 587 -2.07 -9.27 -18.87
N GLN A 588 -2.38 -10.44 -18.28
CA GLN A 588 -3.75 -10.94 -18.12
C GLN A 588 -4.39 -10.50 -16.79
N ALA A 589 -3.87 -9.46 -16.19
CA ALA A 589 -4.38 -8.90 -14.94
C ALA A 589 -5.85 -8.46 -15.05
N ASP A 590 -6.55 -8.48 -13.94
CA ASP A 590 -7.86 -7.83 -13.81
C ASP A 590 -7.74 -6.31 -13.94
N GLU A 591 -8.90 -5.65 -14.11
CA GLU A 591 -9.00 -4.20 -14.03
C GLU A 591 -8.50 -3.65 -12.67
N ALA A 592 -8.08 -2.38 -12.65
CA ALA A 592 -7.55 -1.73 -11.46
C ALA A 592 -8.51 -1.80 -10.26
N GLU A 593 -9.82 -1.63 -10.48
CA GLU A 593 -10.84 -1.69 -9.42
C GLU A 593 -10.99 -3.07 -8.77
N LYS A 594 -10.53 -4.12 -9.45
CA LYS A 594 -10.48 -5.50 -8.92
C LYS A 594 -9.12 -5.88 -8.32
N GLY A 595 -8.18 -4.93 -8.27
CA GLY A 595 -6.88 -5.13 -7.69
C GLY A 595 -5.75 -5.37 -8.68
N ALA A 596 -5.99 -5.37 -10.00
CA ALA A 596 -4.98 -5.51 -11.05
C ALA A 596 -3.99 -6.66 -10.78
N SER A 597 -4.49 -7.88 -10.64
CA SER A 597 -3.69 -9.08 -10.35
C SER A 597 -3.94 -10.19 -11.36
N ALA A 598 -2.90 -10.56 -12.08
CA ALA A 598 -2.97 -11.70 -12.99
C ALA A 598 -3.07 -13.04 -12.25
N MET A 599 -2.40 -13.14 -11.10
CA MET A 599 -2.42 -14.33 -10.25
C MET A 599 -3.83 -14.60 -9.71
N LEU A 600 -4.50 -13.59 -9.14
CA LEU A 600 -5.85 -13.74 -8.59
C LEU A 600 -6.87 -13.98 -9.68
N ALA A 601 -6.75 -13.31 -10.85
CA ALA A 601 -7.59 -13.55 -12.01
C ALA A 601 -7.50 -15.00 -12.49
N ALA A 602 -6.29 -15.52 -12.64
CA ALA A 602 -6.05 -16.90 -13.06
C ALA A 602 -6.53 -17.94 -12.05
N ALA A 603 -6.49 -17.60 -10.75
CA ALA A 603 -6.98 -18.47 -9.68
C ALA A 603 -8.51 -18.41 -9.48
N GLY A 604 -9.22 -17.50 -10.15
CA GLY A 604 -10.66 -17.29 -9.97
C GLY A 604 -11.02 -16.72 -8.58
N LEU A 605 -10.10 -15.96 -8.00
CA LEU A 605 -10.23 -15.37 -6.66
C LEU A 605 -10.66 -13.91 -6.72
#